data_1ebc8dd2a294bcc981d011b7360e1fee
#
_entry.id   1ebc8dd2a294bcc981d011b7360e1fee
#
_cell.length_a   1.000
_cell.length_b   1.000
_cell.length_c   1.000
_cell.angle_alpha   90.00
_cell.angle_beta   90.00
_cell.angle_gamma   90.00
#
_symmetry.space_group_name_H-M   'P 1'
#
loop_
_entity.id
_entity.type
_entity.pdbx_description
1 polymer ?
#
loop_
_entity_poly.entity_id
_entity_poly.type
_entity_poly.pdbx_seq_one_letter_code
_entity_poly.pdbx_strand_id
1 'polypeptide(L)'
;MTKYIFVTGGVVSGLGKGITAASLGRLLKARGLKVAAQKLDPYINVDPGTMSPYQHGEVYVTEDGAETDLDLGHYERFIDEDLNQYSNLTTGKVYWNVLNKERRGEYLGSTVQVIPHITNEIKEFVYRVGKKTDADVVITEIGGTIGDIESQPFLEAVRQISLEVGQENSLFIHVTLVPYLSGSEEHKSKPTQHSVKELRGMGINPGIIVLRSDRPLEESVFRKISLFCNVREDCVIENITLPNLYEAPLMLEKSGFSDVVCRELHIEAPEPDLTDWTAMVERIHNRSEEVHIGLVGKYVKLHDAYLSVAEAMNHAGYEENAFVKIHWIDSEGITRETVNDVLHGLDGIIVPGGFGSRGIEGMILSAKYARENRIPYFGICLGMQIAVIEFARHVLGVTDAHSGEFDEQCAHRVIDFMPGQSGEIDKGGTLRLGSYPCCIKAGTKMEECYGSEQIHERHRHRYEFNNEYRGELEKAGLVISGTSPDGRLVETIELPEHPFFIGVQFHPEFKSRPNQPHPLFKGFISSALKQTEEK
;
A
#
# COMPACT_ATOMS: atom_id res chain seq x y z
N MET A 1 14.57 23.03 -12.74
CA MET A 1 13.08 23.26 -12.71
C MET A 1 12.42 21.90 -12.67
N THR A 2 11.51 21.69 -11.74
CA THR A 2 10.79 20.40 -11.60
C THR A 2 9.99 20.08 -12.88
N LYS A 3 10.10 18.85 -13.35
CA LYS A 3 9.33 18.29 -14.47
C LYS A 3 8.08 17.58 -13.96
N TYR A 4 6.98 17.67 -14.69
CA TYR A 4 5.70 17.10 -14.30
C TYR A 4 5.25 16.03 -15.30
N ILE A 5 4.98 14.84 -14.82
CA ILE A 5 4.47 13.72 -15.62
C ILE A 5 3.06 13.39 -15.13
N PHE A 6 2.08 13.42 -16.01
CA PHE A 6 0.69 13.10 -15.70
C PHE A 6 0.31 11.78 -16.36
N VAL A 7 -0.01 10.78 -15.52
CA VAL A 7 -0.42 9.45 -15.97
C VAL A 7 -1.95 9.37 -15.94
N THR A 8 -2.54 9.24 -17.12
CA THR A 8 -3.99 9.11 -17.32
C THR A 8 -4.33 7.71 -17.82
N GLY A 9 -5.57 7.27 -17.63
CA GLY A 9 -6.01 5.97 -18.12
C GLY A 9 -7.31 6.03 -18.91
N GLY A 10 -7.47 5.10 -19.80
CA GLY A 10 -8.69 5.00 -20.60
C GLY A 10 -9.10 3.58 -20.89
N VAL A 11 -10.33 3.43 -21.39
CA VAL A 11 -11.02 2.20 -21.74
C VAL A 11 -11.68 1.50 -20.53
N VAL A 12 -10.90 1.09 -19.51
CA VAL A 12 -11.41 0.44 -18.29
C VAL A 12 -10.57 0.84 -17.07
N SER A 13 -11.11 0.66 -15.87
CA SER A 13 -10.36 0.75 -14.62
C SER A 13 -9.44 -0.46 -14.43
N GLY A 14 -8.49 -0.39 -13.49
CA GLY A 14 -7.60 -1.52 -13.20
C GLY A 14 -6.56 -1.84 -14.28
N LEU A 15 -6.27 -0.91 -15.20
CA LEU A 15 -5.26 -1.10 -16.27
C LEU A 15 -3.80 -1.12 -15.78
N GLY A 16 -3.54 -0.89 -14.49
CA GLY A 16 -2.18 -0.82 -13.99
C GLY A 16 -1.50 0.53 -14.25
N LYS A 17 -2.27 1.64 -14.21
CA LYS A 17 -1.70 3.01 -14.20
C LYS A 17 -0.70 3.18 -13.07
N GLY A 18 -1.07 2.73 -11.84
CA GLY A 18 -0.23 2.80 -10.65
C GLY A 18 1.10 2.06 -10.84
N ILE A 19 1.06 0.85 -11.37
CA ILE A 19 2.27 0.07 -11.66
C ILE A 19 3.13 0.72 -12.76
N THR A 20 2.49 1.31 -13.77
CA THR A 20 3.22 2.05 -14.82
C THR A 20 3.91 3.28 -14.25
N ALA A 21 3.20 4.06 -13.41
CA ALA A 21 3.74 5.24 -12.73
C ALA A 21 4.88 4.87 -11.75
N ALA A 22 4.67 3.81 -10.94
CA ALA A 22 5.66 3.29 -10.00
C ALA A 22 6.92 2.77 -10.71
N SER A 23 6.74 2.02 -11.81
CA SER A 23 7.85 1.53 -12.63
C SER A 23 8.65 2.66 -13.25
N LEU A 24 7.96 3.67 -13.79
CA LEU A 24 8.64 4.86 -14.30
C LEU A 24 9.41 5.59 -13.20
N GLY A 25 8.80 5.73 -12.03
CA GLY A 25 9.47 6.33 -10.86
C GLY A 25 10.75 5.58 -10.49
N ARG A 26 10.72 4.24 -10.49
CA ARG A 26 11.89 3.40 -10.27
C ARG A 26 12.98 3.63 -11.33
N LEU A 27 12.59 3.67 -12.60
CA LEU A 27 13.52 3.87 -13.72
C LEU A 27 14.20 5.25 -13.65
N LEU A 28 13.44 6.31 -13.39
CA LEU A 28 13.98 7.66 -13.25
C LEU A 28 14.89 7.80 -12.03
N LYS A 29 14.54 7.15 -10.90
CA LYS A 29 15.40 7.08 -9.71
C LYS A 29 16.71 6.34 -10.02
N ALA A 30 16.64 5.24 -10.79
CA ALA A 30 17.83 4.50 -11.23
C ALA A 30 18.75 5.31 -12.15
N ARG A 31 18.26 6.38 -12.76
CA ARG A 31 19.01 7.40 -13.51
C ARG A 31 19.59 8.51 -12.62
N GLY A 32 19.42 8.42 -11.31
CA GLY A 32 19.91 9.40 -10.34
C GLY A 32 19.02 10.61 -10.11
N LEU A 33 17.76 10.59 -10.60
CA LEU A 33 16.81 11.69 -10.43
C LEU A 33 16.07 11.55 -9.10
N LYS A 34 15.76 12.69 -8.46
CA LYS A 34 14.83 12.74 -7.32
C LYS A 34 13.40 12.71 -7.84
N VAL A 35 12.67 11.66 -7.49
CA VAL A 35 11.30 11.42 -7.98
C VAL A 35 10.30 11.53 -6.83
N ALA A 36 9.22 12.29 -7.02
CA ALA A 36 8.05 12.27 -6.16
C ALA A 36 6.86 11.67 -6.90
N ALA A 37 6.10 10.80 -6.22
CA ALA A 37 4.89 10.21 -6.76
C ALA A 37 3.65 10.77 -6.05
N GLN A 38 2.56 10.90 -6.80
CA GLN A 38 1.31 11.48 -6.32
C GLN A 38 0.11 10.84 -7.02
N LYS A 39 -0.98 10.66 -6.26
CA LYS A 39 -2.26 10.18 -6.77
C LYS A 39 -3.37 11.19 -6.55
N LEU A 40 -4.19 11.42 -7.57
CA LEU A 40 -5.41 12.22 -7.51
C LEU A 40 -6.62 11.30 -7.66
N ASP A 41 -7.41 11.14 -6.59
CA ASP A 41 -8.55 10.24 -6.55
C ASP A 41 -9.88 10.99 -6.72
N PRO A 42 -10.73 10.61 -7.69
CA PRO A 42 -11.93 11.36 -8.04
C PRO A 42 -13.12 11.13 -7.10
N TYR A 43 -13.01 10.32 -6.05
CA TYR A 43 -14.13 10.11 -5.12
C TYR A 43 -14.30 11.27 -4.13
N ILE A 44 -15.53 11.38 -3.57
CA ILE A 44 -15.96 12.48 -2.67
C ILE A 44 -15.55 12.27 -1.21
N ASN A 45 -15.06 11.11 -0.82
CA ASN A 45 -14.51 10.91 0.52
C ASN A 45 -13.32 11.84 0.77
N VAL A 46 -13.21 12.42 1.96
CA VAL A 46 -12.09 13.30 2.33
C VAL A 46 -10.77 12.51 2.32
N ASP A 47 -10.82 11.30 2.83
CA ASP A 47 -9.77 10.28 2.79
C ASP A 47 -10.40 8.88 2.79
N PRO A 48 -9.64 7.80 2.55
CA PRO A 48 -10.16 6.45 2.56
C PRO A 48 -10.32 5.85 3.97
N GLY A 49 -9.96 6.55 5.04
CA GLY A 49 -9.91 6.02 6.41
C GLY A 49 -11.23 5.45 6.93
N THR A 50 -12.37 5.94 6.44
CA THR A 50 -13.71 5.46 6.79
C THR A 50 -14.32 4.53 5.75
N MET A 51 -13.62 4.24 4.66
CA MET A 51 -14.13 3.37 3.59
C MET A 51 -14.03 1.90 3.97
N SER A 52 -14.95 1.10 3.44
CA SER A 52 -14.89 -0.35 3.63
C SER A 52 -13.74 -0.96 2.85
N PRO A 53 -12.87 -1.79 3.49
CA PRO A 53 -11.81 -2.52 2.77
C PRO A 53 -12.32 -3.41 1.64
N TYR A 54 -13.58 -3.86 1.69
CA TYR A 54 -14.20 -4.64 0.60
C TYR A 54 -14.50 -3.82 -0.67
N GLN A 55 -14.55 -2.49 -0.57
CA GLN A 55 -14.82 -1.63 -1.72
C GLN A 55 -13.57 -0.94 -2.24
N HIS A 56 -12.61 -0.68 -1.37
CA HIS A 56 -11.46 0.18 -1.68
C HIS A 56 -10.11 -0.52 -1.57
N GLY A 57 -10.06 -1.72 -1.00
CA GLY A 57 -8.81 -2.36 -0.61
C GLY A 57 -8.26 -1.83 0.73
N GLU A 58 -6.98 -2.02 0.96
CA GLU A 58 -6.34 -1.52 2.19
C GLU A 58 -6.27 0.00 2.23
N VAL A 59 -6.31 0.55 3.44
CA VAL A 59 -5.96 1.96 3.69
C VAL A 59 -4.48 2.02 3.99
N TYR A 60 -3.72 2.63 3.08
CA TYR A 60 -2.28 2.80 3.24
C TYR A 60 -1.97 4.05 4.06
N VAL A 61 -1.05 3.95 5.03
CA VAL A 61 -0.68 5.08 5.90
C VAL A 61 0.74 5.54 5.59
N THR A 62 0.88 6.82 5.29
CA THR A 62 2.19 7.45 5.03
C THR A 62 2.99 7.67 6.31
N GLU A 63 4.27 8.02 6.16
CA GLU A 63 5.17 8.28 7.29
C GLU A 63 4.66 9.41 8.20
N ASP A 64 4.05 10.44 7.63
CA ASP A 64 3.47 11.59 8.35
C ASP A 64 1.99 11.43 8.74
N GLY A 65 1.43 10.22 8.59
CA GLY A 65 0.12 9.84 9.12
C GLY A 65 -1.07 10.15 8.24
N ALA A 66 -0.90 10.36 6.94
CA ALA A 66 -2.03 10.44 6.04
C ALA A 66 -2.60 9.05 5.72
N GLU A 67 -3.92 8.89 5.82
CA GLU A 67 -4.65 7.74 5.30
C GLU A 67 -4.87 7.92 3.80
N THR A 68 -4.45 6.95 3.00
CA THR A 68 -4.34 7.10 1.55
C THR A 68 -4.76 5.83 0.81
N ASP A 69 -4.87 5.94 -0.51
CA ASP A 69 -5.14 4.83 -1.42
C ASP A 69 -3.98 3.81 -1.43
N LEU A 70 -4.31 2.55 -1.71
CA LEU A 70 -3.35 1.43 -1.76
C LEU A 70 -2.24 1.59 -2.82
N ASP A 71 -2.49 2.37 -3.88
CA ASP A 71 -1.49 2.61 -4.93
C ASP A 71 -0.23 3.32 -4.39
N LEU A 72 -0.35 4.08 -3.28
CA LEU A 72 0.81 4.67 -2.63
C LEU A 72 1.79 3.62 -2.12
N GLY A 73 1.28 2.47 -1.70
CA GLY A 73 2.11 1.31 -1.37
C GLY A 73 2.92 0.81 -2.58
N HIS A 74 2.33 0.78 -3.77
CA HIS A 74 3.08 0.46 -4.99
C HIS A 74 4.18 1.48 -5.26
N TYR A 75 3.87 2.79 -5.14
CA TYR A 75 4.89 3.83 -5.35
C TYR A 75 6.06 3.67 -4.39
N GLU A 76 5.80 3.50 -3.10
CA GLU A 76 6.86 3.31 -2.11
C GLU A 76 7.68 2.04 -2.35
N ARG A 77 7.03 0.92 -2.70
CA ARG A 77 7.71 -0.35 -2.97
C ARG A 77 8.63 -0.30 -4.19
N PHE A 78 8.22 0.41 -5.26
CA PHE A 78 9.00 0.52 -6.49
C PHE A 78 10.05 1.63 -6.43
N ILE A 79 9.65 2.82 -5.98
CA ILE A 79 10.53 3.99 -5.97
C ILE A 79 11.51 3.93 -4.80
N ASP A 80 11.14 3.21 -3.71
CA ASP A 80 11.93 3.11 -2.48
C ASP A 80 12.17 4.49 -1.85
N GLU A 81 11.07 5.23 -1.66
CA GLU A 81 10.99 6.52 -0.98
C GLU A 81 9.73 6.57 -0.13
N ASP A 82 9.82 7.09 1.08
CA ASP A 82 8.66 7.30 1.93
C ASP A 82 7.81 8.47 1.42
N LEU A 83 6.52 8.21 1.22
CA LEU A 83 5.56 9.21 0.78
C LEU A 83 4.97 9.99 1.96
N ASN A 84 4.28 11.07 1.66
CA ASN A 84 3.73 11.99 2.66
C ASN A 84 2.31 12.45 2.29
N GLN A 85 1.68 13.26 3.14
CA GLN A 85 0.32 13.76 2.98
C GLN A 85 0.05 14.52 1.66
N TYR A 86 1.10 14.95 0.96
CA TYR A 86 0.98 15.59 -0.35
C TYR A 86 1.02 14.59 -1.50
N SER A 87 1.17 13.31 -1.21
CA SER A 87 1.21 12.26 -2.23
C SER A 87 -0.19 11.74 -2.59
N ASN A 88 -1.25 12.08 -1.84
CA ASN A 88 -2.62 11.70 -2.19
C ASN A 88 -3.62 12.85 -1.99
N LEU A 89 -4.42 13.12 -3.00
CA LEU A 89 -5.47 14.14 -3.00
C LEU A 89 -6.78 13.56 -3.53
N THR A 90 -7.85 13.65 -2.72
CA THR A 90 -9.20 13.26 -3.12
C THR A 90 -10.03 14.47 -3.56
N THR A 91 -11.04 14.26 -4.38
CA THR A 91 -12.03 15.31 -4.70
C THR A 91 -12.66 15.87 -3.41
N GLY A 92 -13.01 14.99 -2.46
CA GLY A 92 -13.59 15.43 -1.18
C GLY A 92 -12.69 16.39 -0.42
N LYS A 93 -11.39 16.11 -0.32
CA LYS A 93 -10.41 16.97 0.35
C LYS A 93 -10.28 18.34 -0.37
N VAL A 94 -10.30 18.36 -1.70
CA VAL A 94 -10.27 19.61 -2.48
C VAL A 94 -11.49 20.47 -2.18
N TYR A 95 -12.70 19.89 -2.29
CA TYR A 95 -13.94 20.62 -2.01
C TYR A 95 -14.03 21.07 -0.56
N TRP A 96 -13.65 20.22 0.38
CA TRP A 96 -13.60 20.57 1.80
C TRP A 96 -12.72 21.80 2.06
N ASN A 97 -11.53 21.84 1.47
CA ASN A 97 -10.61 22.97 1.61
C ASN A 97 -11.20 24.27 1.02
N VAL A 98 -11.73 24.18 -0.20
CA VAL A 98 -12.32 25.35 -0.89
C VAL A 98 -13.55 25.88 -0.14
N LEU A 99 -14.45 25.02 0.32
CA LEU A 99 -15.63 25.41 1.09
C LEU A 99 -15.24 26.04 2.44
N ASN A 100 -14.24 25.50 3.13
CA ASN A 100 -13.73 26.09 4.36
C ASN A 100 -13.11 27.48 4.13
N LYS A 101 -12.34 27.66 3.05
CA LYS A 101 -11.81 28.98 2.64
C LYS A 101 -12.94 29.98 2.33
N GLU A 102 -13.99 29.53 1.64
CA GLU A 102 -15.18 30.34 1.37
C GLU A 102 -15.86 30.78 2.66
N ARG A 103 -16.13 29.85 3.59
CA ARG A 103 -16.77 30.15 4.89
C ARG A 103 -15.95 31.10 5.76
N ARG A 104 -14.63 31.13 5.60
CA ARG A 104 -13.74 32.09 6.29
C ARG A 104 -13.63 33.45 5.58
N GLY A 105 -14.29 33.61 4.42
CA GLY A 105 -14.26 34.84 3.62
C GLY A 105 -12.96 35.08 2.84
N GLU A 106 -12.14 34.08 2.65
CA GLU A 106 -10.82 34.19 1.99
C GLU A 106 -10.94 34.58 0.50
N TYR A 107 -12.11 34.37 -0.11
CA TYR A 107 -12.37 34.77 -1.50
C TYR A 107 -12.97 36.18 -1.66
N LEU A 108 -13.04 36.96 -0.58
CA LEU A 108 -13.40 38.41 -0.60
C LEU A 108 -14.71 38.71 -1.33
N GLY A 109 -15.72 37.84 -1.23
CA GLY A 109 -17.03 38.02 -1.86
C GLY A 109 -17.11 37.59 -3.32
N SER A 110 -16.04 36.99 -3.88
CA SER A 110 -16.07 36.45 -5.24
C SER A 110 -17.00 35.25 -5.33
N THR A 111 -17.63 35.04 -6.49
CA THR A 111 -18.35 33.78 -6.78
C THR A 111 -17.35 32.64 -6.90
N VAL A 112 -17.45 31.64 -6.03
CA VAL A 112 -16.57 30.45 -6.03
C VAL A 112 -17.08 29.45 -7.08
N GLN A 113 -16.20 29.02 -7.99
CA GLN A 113 -16.52 28.16 -9.13
C GLN A 113 -15.48 27.04 -9.26
N VAL A 114 -15.78 26.01 -10.06
CA VAL A 114 -14.82 24.93 -10.32
C VAL A 114 -13.54 25.52 -10.95
N ILE A 115 -13.68 26.34 -11.95
CA ILE A 115 -12.59 27.14 -12.53
C ILE A 115 -12.80 28.60 -12.08
N PRO A 116 -11.85 29.25 -11.40
CA PRO A 116 -10.49 28.78 -11.12
C PRO A 116 -10.29 28.15 -9.72
N HIS A 117 -11.28 28.15 -8.82
CA HIS A 117 -11.04 27.92 -7.39
C HIS A 117 -10.68 26.45 -7.07
N ILE A 118 -11.45 25.49 -7.59
CA ILE A 118 -11.17 24.06 -7.43
C ILE A 118 -9.89 23.68 -8.19
N THR A 119 -9.75 24.14 -9.44
CA THR A 119 -8.53 23.85 -10.22
C THR A 119 -7.27 24.46 -9.62
N ASN A 120 -7.35 25.65 -9.03
CA ASN A 120 -6.20 26.26 -8.34
C ASN A 120 -5.80 25.47 -7.08
N GLU A 121 -6.77 24.98 -6.30
CA GLU A 121 -6.49 24.13 -5.13
C GLU A 121 -5.77 22.84 -5.55
N ILE A 122 -6.21 22.20 -6.63
CA ILE A 122 -5.56 20.99 -7.19
C ILE A 122 -4.14 21.33 -7.67
N LYS A 123 -3.97 22.41 -8.45
CA LYS A 123 -2.65 22.83 -8.96
C LYS A 123 -1.67 23.12 -7.83
N GLU A 124 -2.12 23.85 -6.80
CA GLU A 124 -1.29 24.15 -5.63
C GLU A 124 -0.81 22.87 -4.95
N PHE A 125 -1.69 21.87 -4.83
CA PHE A 125 -1.34 20.59 -4.25
C PHE A 125 -0.27 19.85 -5.07
N VAL A 126 -0.43 19.82 -6.41
CA VAL A 126 0.56 19.21 -7.31
C VAL A 126 1.91 19.92 -7.23
N TYR A 127 1.93 21.24 -7.20
CA TYR A 127 3.18 21.99 -7.05
C TYR A 127 3.84 21.80 -5.68
N ARG A 128 3.02 21.61 -4.64
CA ARG A 128 3.51 21.51 -3.25
C ARG A 128 4.35 20.27 -3.01
N VAL A 129 4.00 19.13 -3.59
CA VAL A 129 4.79 17.89 -3.43
C VAL A 129 6.20 18.09 -4.01
N GLY A 130 6.32 18.62 -5.22
CA GLY A 130 7.62 18.89 -5.84
C GLY A 130 8.50 19.85 -5.03
N LYS A 131 7.90 20.91 -4.46
CA LYS A 131 8.61 21.86 -3.61
C LYS A 131 9.05 21.26 -2.27
N LYS A 132 8.21 20.41 -1.67
CA LYS A 132 8.50 19.80 -0.35
C LYS A 132 9.58 18.74 -0.42
N THR A 133 9.64 17.98 -1.51
CA THR A 133 10.59 16.88 -1.70
C THR A 133 11.85 17.30 -2.47
N ASP A 134 11.92 18.55 -2.95
CA ASP A 134 12.97 19.03 -3.86
C ASP A 134 13.14 18.08 -5.07
N ALA A 135 12.00 17.63 -5.63
CA ALA A 135 11.99 16.64 -6.69
C ALA A 135 12.38 17.24 -8.05
N ASP A 136 13.20 16.49 -8.79
CA ASP A 136 13.49 16.78 -10.20
C ASP A 136 12.27 16.47 -11.07
N VAL A 137 11.55 15.37 -10.73
CA VAL A 137 10.37 14.90 -11.44
C VAL A 137 9.24 14.59 -10.47
N VAL A 138 8.06 15.09 -10.76
CA VAL A 138 6.79 14.74 -10.07
C VAL A 138 5.94 13.89 -11.02
N ILE A 139 5.64 12.66 -10.62
CA ILE A 139 4.74 11.76 -11.34
C ILE A 139 3.39 11.80 -10.65
N THR A 140 2.36 12.31 -11.34
CA THR A 140 0.99 12.41 -10.82
C THR A 140 0.08 11.46 -11.60
N GLU A 141 -0.44 10.43 -10.93
CA GLU A 141 -1.47 9.56 -11.50
C GLU A 141 -2.85 10.16 -11.28
N ILE A 142 -3.65 10.21 -12.34
CA ILE A 142 -5.06 10.61 -12.28
C ILE A 142 -5.93 9.35 -12.17
N GLY A 143 -6.63 9.24 -11.04
CA GLY A 143 -7.59 8.17 -10.80
C GLY A 143 -8.79 8.23 -11.75
N GLY A 144 -9.50 7.09 -11.85
CA GLY A 144 -10.62 6.94 -12.77
C GLY A 144 -10.21 6.69 -14.22
N THR A 145 -11.18 6.81 -15.11
CA THR A 145 -11.04 6.56 -16.54
C THR A 145 -11.38 7.84 -17.30
N ILE A 146 -10.68 8.08 -18.42
CA ILE A 146 -10.99 9.23 -19.26
C ILE A 146 -12.45 9.18 -19.70
N GLY A 147 -13.17 10.30 -19.53
CA GLY A 147 -14.62 10.39 -19.76
C GLY A 147 -15.46 10.35 -18.47
N ASP A 148 -14.89 9.92 -17.35
CA ASP A 148 -15.57 9.97 -16.05
C ASP A 148 -15.78 11.43 -15.62
N ILE A 149 -17.01 11.76 -15.20
CA ILE A 149 -17.39 13.13 -14.77
C ILE A 149 -16.55 13.54 -13.56
N GLU A 150 -16.33 12.63 -12.65
CA GLU A 150 -15.62 12.83 -11.39
C GLU A 150 -14.16 13.26 -11.59
N SER A 151 -13.53 12.81 -12.68
CA SER A 151 -12.12 13.11 -12.98
C SER A 151 -11.92 14.43 -13.69
N GLN A 152 -12.98 15.06 -14.21
CA GLN A 152 -12.87 16.28 -15.05
C GLN A 152 -12.15 17.44 -14.36
N PRO A 153 -12.39 17.80 -13.08
CA PRO A 153 -11.67 18.88 -12.43
C PRO A 153 -10.15 18.62 -12.33
N PHE A 154 -9.75 17.37 -12.13
CA PHE A 154 -8.33 16.98 -12.11
C PHE A 154 -7.71 17.12 -13.50
N LEU A 155 -8.37 16.61 -14.53
CA LEU A 155 -7.90 16.71 -15.92
C LEU A 155 -7.77 18.16 -16.37
N GLU A 156 -8.73 19.01 -16.02
CA GLU A 156 -8.65 20.45 -16.31
C GLU A 156 -7.49 21.13 -15.55
N ALA A 157 -7.27 20.77 -14.27
CA ALA A 157 -6.17 21.33 -13.49
C ALA A 157 -4.80 20.94 -14.07
N VAL A 158 -4.58 19.66 -14.43
CA VAL A 158 -3.29 19.23 -15.01
C VAL A 158 -3.07 19.77 -16.41
N ARG A 159 -4.15 20.00 -17.19
CA ARG A 159 -4.08 20.73 -18.46
C ARG A 159 -3.60 22.17 -18.24
N GLN A 160 -4.11 22.85 -17.22
CA GLN A 160 -3.67 24.22 -16.85
C GLN A 160 -2.21 24.21 -16.38
N ILE A 161 -1.78 23.22 -15.58
CA ILE A 161 -0.37 23.07 -15.16
C ILE A 161 0.54 22.99 -16.39
N SER A 162 0.18 22.16 -17.37
CA SER A 162 0.98 22.02 -18.60
C SER A 162 1.12 23.35 -19.35
N LEU A 163 0.07 24.18 -19.37
CA LEU A 163 0.13 25.52 -19.96
C LEU A 163 1.02 26.48 -19.15
N GLU A 164 0.97 26.40 -17.82
CA GLU A 164 1.70 27.29 -16.91
C GLU A 164 3.21 26.99 -16.87
N VAL A 165 3.60 25.71 -16.87
CA VAL A 165 5.00 25.30 -16.77
C VAL A 165 5.69 25.17 -18.13
N GLY A 166 4.91 25.12 -19.23
CA GLY A 166 5.38 24.87 -20.58
C GLY A 166 5.42 23.39 -20.95
N GLN A 167 5.27 23.11 -22.24
CA GLN A 167 5.26 21.73 -22.74
C GLN A 167 6.57 21.01 -22.55
N GLU A 168 7.68 21.73 -22.54
CA GLU A 168 9.02 21.20 -22.27
C GLU A 168 9.22 20.74 -20.81
N ASN A 169 8.30 21.11 -19.91
CA ASN A 169 8.35 20.77 -18.49
C ASN A 169 7.19 19.88 -18.04
N SER A 170 6.33 19.46 -18.98
CA SER A 170 5.18 18.61 -18.70
C SER A 170 4.99 17.52 -19.74
N LEU A 171 4.65 16.30 -19.32
CA LEU A 171 4.43 15.17 -20.19
C LEU A 171 3.16 14.41 -19.77
N PHE A 172 2.30 14.10 -20.74
CA PHE A 172 1.15 13.24 -20.54
C PHE A 172 1.44 11.84 -21.06
N ILE A 173 1.30 10.86 -20.17
CA ILE A 173 1.38 9.42 -20.47
C ILE A 173 -0.03 8.86 -20.37
N HIS A 174 -0.50 8.23 -21.43
CA HIS A 174 -1.85 7.66 -21.48
C HIS A 174 -1.80 6.14 -21.53
N VAL A 175 -2.27 5.49 -20.46
CA VAL A 175 -2.33 4.02 -20.36
C VAL A 175 -3.67 3.54 -20.91
N THR A 176 -3.63 2.64 -21.88
CA THR A 176 -4.84 2.14 -22.56
C THR A 176 -4.81 0.62 -22.73
N LEU A 177 -5.94 0.03 -23.06
CA LEU A 177 -6.09 -1.39 -23.33
C LEU A 177 -6.09 -1.70 -24.83
N VAL A 178 -5.31 -2.68 -25.22
CA VAL A 178 -5.35 -3.33 -26.54
C VAL A 178 -5.82 -4.77 -26.33
N PRO A 179 -7.13 -5.04 -26.36
CA PRO A 179 -7.65 -6.39 -26.13
C PRO A 179 -7.32 -7.32 -27.30
N TYR A 180 -7.02 -8.58 -26.96
CA TYR A 180 -6.93 -9.67 -27.90
C TYR A 180 -8.29 -10.36 -28.02
N LEU A 181 -8.83 -10.45 -29.23
CA LEU A 181 -10.10 -11.15 -29.51
C LEU A 181 -9.83 -12.55 -30.00
N SER A 182 -10.07 -13.56 -29.18
CA SER A 182 -9.84 -14.97 -29.50
C SER A 182 -10.63 -15.45 -30.73
N GLY A 183 -11.83 -14.87 -30.98
CA GLY A 183 -12.66 -15.26 -32.12
C GLY A 183 -12.14 -14.80 -33.50
N SER A 184 -11.37 -13.71 -33.56
CA SER A 184 -10.73 -13.19 -34.77
C SER A 184 -9.20 -13.32 -34.74
N GLU A 185 -8.66 -13.86 -33.65
CA GLU A 185 -7.22 -14.07 -33.42
C GLU A 185 -6.37 -12.81 -33.68
N GLU A 186 -6.85 -11.65 -33.25
CA GLU A 186 -6.18 -10.38 -33.48
C GLU A 186 -6.32 -9.38 -32.32
N HIS A 187 -5.34 -8.48 -32.21
CA HIS A 187 -5.41 -7.34 -31.33
C HIS A 187 -6.27 -6.20 -31.89
N LYS A 188 -7.08 -5.55 -31.04
CA LYS A 188 -7.96 -4.44 -31.44
C LYS A 188 -7.46 -3.10 -30.91
N SER A 189 -6.98 -2.24 -31.80
CA SER A 189 -6.49 -0.89 -31.49
C SER A 189 -7.59 0.17 -31.35
N LYS A 190 -8.85 -0.13 -31.71
CA LYS A 190 -9.95 0.84 -31.65
C LYS A 190 -10.23 1.39 -30.27
N PRO A 191 -10.24 0.60 -29.18
CA PRO A 191 -10.45 1.14 -27.81
C PRO A 191 -9.43 2.22 -27.46
N THR A 192 -8.13 1.98 -27.74
CA THR A 192 -7.06 2.97 -27.57
C THR A 192 -7.30 4.24 -28.36
N GLN A 193 -7.65 4.14 -29.65
CA GLN A 193 -7.92 5.29 -30.51
C GLN A 193 -9.08 6.14 -29.98
N HIS A 194 -10.15 5.51 -29.48
CA HIS A 194 -11.29 6.22 -28.90
C HIS A 194 -10.88 6.92 -27.59
N SER A 195 -10.15 6.27 -26.73
CA SER A 195 -9.68 6.83 -25.47
C SER A 195 -8.78 8.05 -25.68
N VAL A 196 -7.83 7.96 -26.61
CA VAL A 196 -6.98 9.12 -26.98
C VAL A 196 -7.79 10.25 -27.60
N LYS A 197 -8.80 9.95 -28.40
CA LYS A 197 -9.70 10.95 -28.97
C LYS A 197 -10.45 11.71 -27.85
N GLU A 198 -10.94 11.00 -26.85
CA GLU A 198 -11.63 11.58 -25.69
C GLU A 198 -10.71 12.51 -24.92
N LEU A 199 -9.49 12.05 -24.59
CA LEU A 199 -8.47 12.85 -23.90
C LEU A 199 -8.15 14.14 -24.67
N ARG A 200 -8.04 14.05 -25.99
CA ARG A 200 -7.84 15.24 -26.85
C ARG A 200 -9.02 16.18 -26.87
N GLY A 201 -10.24 15.65 -26.77
CA GLY A 201 -11.45 16.47 -26.61
C GLY A 201 -11.41 17.39 -25.41
N MET A 202 -10.65 17.02 -24.37
CA MET A 202 -10.39 17.83 -23.17
C MET A 202 -9.18 18.78 -23.32
N GLY A 203 -8.56 18.84 -24.51
CA GLY A 203 -7.39 19.70 -24.77
C GLY A 203 -6.05 19.11 -24.27
N ILE A 204 -5.99 17.82 -23.97
CA ILE A 204 -4.78 17.11 -23.53
C ILE A 204 -4.26 16.22 -24.65
N ASN A 205 -3.02 16.44 -25.08
CA ASN A 205 -2.36 15.59 -26.05
C ASN A 205 -1.34 14.67 -25.33
N PRO A 206 -1.52 13.34 -25.38
CA PRO A 206 -0.52 12.44 -24.82
C PRO A 206 0.77 12.48 -25.66
N GLY A 207 1.91 12.60 -24.98
CA GLY A 207 3.22 12.46 -25.61
C GLY A 207 3.64 11.00 -25.71
N ILE A 208 3.18 10.17 -24.76
CA ILE A 208 3.45 8.73 -24.73
C ILE A 208 2.15 7.97 -24.51
N ILE A 209 2.00 6.84 -25.20
CA ILE A 209 0.89 5.91 -25.03
C ILE A 209 1.45 4.56 -24.55
N VAL A 210 0.96 4.07 -23.41
CA VAL A 210 1.31 2.76 -22.87
C VAL A 210 0.17 1.79 -23.16
N LEU A 211 0.47 0.72 -23.90
CA LEU A 211 -0.49 -0.27 -24.37
C LEU A 211 -0.49 -1.49 -23.44
N ARG A 212 -1.53 -1.62 -22.62
CA ARG A 212 -1.76 -2.83 -21.83
C ARG A 212 -2.34 -3.92 -22.72
N SER A 213 -1.72 -5.11 -22.65
CA SER A 213 -2.20 -6.31 -23.33
C SER A 213 -1.84 -7.56 -22.51
N ASP A 214 -2.61 -8.63 -22.68
CA ASP A 214 -2.31 -9.94 -22.07
C ASP A 214 -1.27 -10.74 -22.88
N ARG A 215 -0.98 -10.29 -24.09
CA ARG A 215 -0.05 -10.94 -25.03
C ARG A 215 0.83 -9.92 -25.73
N PRO A 216 2.03 -10.30 -26.18
CA PRO A 216 2.88 -9.44 -27.00
C PRO A 216 2.13 -8.90 -28.23
N LEU A 217 2.36 -7.64 -28.55
CA LEU A 217 1.71 -6.93 -29.65
C LEU A 217 2.50 -7.08 -30.96
N GLU A 218 1.79 -7.20 -32.06
CA GLU A 218 2.40 -7.17 -33.38
C GLU A 218 2.89 -5.74 -33.73
N GLU A 219 3.98 -5.65 -34.49
CA GLU A 219 4.57 -4.37 -34.91
C GLU A 219 3.56 -3.48 -35.67
N SER A 220 2.62 -4.09 -36.37
CA SER A 220 1.52 -3.39 -37.05
C SER A 220 0.62 -2.59 -36.13
N VAL A 221 0.47 -3.01 -34.88
CA VAL A 221 -0.35 -2.32 -33.85
C VAL A 221 0.33 -1.02 -33.45
N PHE A 222 1.64 -1.02 -33.22
CA PHE A 222 2.41 0.19 -32.84
C PHE A 222 2.31 1.26 -33.94
N ARG A 223 2.57 0.90 -35.21
CA ARG A 223 2.45 1.81 -36.34
C ARG A 223 1.04 2.38 -36.48
N LYS A 224 0.03 1.54 -36.28
CA LYS A 224 -1.37 1.95 -36.37
C LYS A 224 -1.73 2.92 -35.22
N ILE A 225 -1.34 2.65 -34.01
CA ILE A 225 -1.57 3.56 -32.88
C ILE A 225 -0.81 4.87 -33.07
N SER A 226 0.47 4.82 -33.43
CA SER A 226 1.28 6.00 -33.77
C SER A 226 0.56 6.91 -34.78
N LEU A 227 0.12 6.34 -35.88
CA LEU A 227 -0.57 7.10 -36.94
C LEU A 227 -1.90 7.69 -36.49
N PHE A 228 -2.79 6.90 -35.89
CA PHE A 228 -4.14 7.34 -35.52
C PHE A 228 -4.15 8.22 -34.27
N CYS A 229 -3.19 8.03 -33.38
CA CYS A 229 -3.06 8.82 -32.15
C CYS A 229 -2.03 9.95 -32.29
N ASN A 230 -1.44 10.16 -33.47
CA ASN A 230 -0.48 11.25 -33.75
C ASN A 230 0.60 11.37 -32.66
N VAL A 231 1.21 10.26 -32.33
CA VAL A 231 2.40 10.16 -31.46
C VAL A 231 3.50 9.46 -32.27
N ARG A 232 4.74 9.68 -31.92
CA ARG A 232 5.85 8.99 -32.59
C ARG A 232 5.78 7.50 -32.27
N GLU A 233 6.25 6.65 -33.18
CA GLU A 233 6.19 5.19 -33.01
C GLU A 233 6.96 4.74 -31.75
N ASP A 234 8.10 5.35 -31.50
CA ASP A 234 8.92 5.11 -30.30
C ASP A 234 8.32 5.66 -28.99
N CYS A 235 7.24 6.44 -29.06
CA CYS A 235 6.44 6.88 -27.92
C CYS A 235 5.23 5.96 -27.66
N VAL A 236 5.13 4.83 -28.36
CA VAL A 236 4.12 3.80 -28.11
C VAL A 236 4.79 2.63 -27.42
N ILE A 237 4.53 2.47 -26.13
CA ILE A 237 5.22 1.54 -25.23
C ILE A 237 4.33 0.34 -24.93
N GLU A 238 4.87 -0.86 -25.06
CA GLU A 238 4.19 -2.09 -24.68
C GLU A 238 4.24 -2.32 -23.15
N ASN A 239 3.14 -2.79 -22.59
CA ASN A 239 3.05 -3.23 -21.21
C ASN A 239 2.19 -4.48 -21.11
N ILE A 240 2.81 -5.66 -21.16
CA ILE A 240 2.12 -6.95 -21.07
C ILE A 240 1.89 -7.38 -19.63
N THR A 241 0.93 -8.30 -19.44
CA THR A 241 0.71 -8.94 -18.13
C THR A 241 1.91 -9.81 -17.77
N LEU A 242 2.45 -9.61 -16.57
CA LEU A 242 3.64 -10.29 -16.06
C LEU A 242 3.26 -11.22 -14.90
N PRO A 243 3.98 -12.34 -14.71
CA PRO A 243 3.80 -13.23 -13.55
C PRO A 243 4.11 -12.55 -12.21
N ASN A 244 5.09 -11.65 -12.21
CA ASN A 244 5.47 -10.87 -11.04
C ASN A 244 5.56 -9.37 -11.40
N LEU A 245 4.93 -8.52 -10.59
CA LEU A 245 4.85 -7.08 -10.85
C LEU A 245 6.23 -6.39 -10.85
N TYR A 246 7.20 -6.90 -10.10
CA TYR A 246 8.53 -6.32 -10.01
C TYR A 246 9.40 -6.52 -11.26
N GLU A 247 8.92 -7.32 -12.23
CA GLU A 247 9.51 -7.40 -13.57
C GLU A 247 9.15 -6.20 -14.46
N ALA A 248 8.09 -5.45 -14.11
CA ALA A 248 7.57 -4.37 -14.95
C ALA A 248 8.60 -3.27 -15.28
N PRO A 249 9.45 -2.78 -14.35
CA PRO A 249 10.50 -1.81 -14.70
C PRO A 249 11.45 -2.34 -15.77
N LEU A 250 11.89 -3.61 -15.66
CA LEU A 250 12.81 -4.21 -16.63
C LEU A 250 12.17 -4.38 -18.01
N MET A 251 10.91 -4.80 -18.04
CA MET A 251 10.15 -4.93 -19.30
C MET A 251 9.95 -3.58 -19.99
N LEU A 252 9.56 -2.56 -19.24
CA LEU A 252 9.32 -1.21 -19.77
C LEU A 252 10.63 -0.56 -20.24
N GLU A 253 11.72 -0.75 -19.51
CA GLU A 253 13.04 -0.23 -19.91
C GLU A 253 13.56 -0.90 -21.18
N LYS A 254 13.32 -2.20 -21.35
CA LYS A 254 13.64 -2.90 -22.60
C LYS A 254 12.96 -2.27 -23.83
N SER A 255 11.82 -1.59 -23.64
CA SER A 255 11.12 -0.82 -24.67
C SER A 255 11.62 0.63 -24.76
N GLY A 256 12.66 1.02 -24.02
CA GLY A 256 13.23 2.37 -24.00
C GLY A 256 12.36 3.39 -23.28
N PHE A 257 11.51 2.98 -22.31
CA PHE A 257 10.50 3.86 -21.73
C PHE A 257 11.09 5.07 -21.03
N SER A 258 12.12 4.89 -20.20
CA SER A 258 12.73 6.02 -19.50
C SER A 258 13.54 6.94 -20.41
N ASP A 259 14.16 6.39 -21.48
CA ASP A 259 14.85 7.18 -22.51
C ASP A 259 13.89 8.11 -23.25
N VAL A 260 12.73 7.57 -23.63
CA VAL A 260 11.67 8.34 -24.31
C VAL A 260 11.18 9.46 -23.38
N VAL A 261 10.93 9.16 -22.11
CA VAL A 261 10.52 10.16 -21.11
C VAL A 261 11.57 11.26 -20.94
N CYS A 262 12.83 10.90 -20.77
CA CYS A 262 13.93 11.86 -20.63
C CYS A 262 14.06 12.75 -21.87
N ARG A 263 13.94 12.18 -23.06
CA ARG A 263 13.97 12.93 -24.31
C ARG A 263 12.82 13.93 -24.46
N GLU A 264 11.57 13.48 -24.19
CA GLU A 264 10.38 14.33 -24.31
C GLU A 264 10.38 15.49 -23.30
N LEU A 265 11.00 15.29 -22.13
CA LEU A 265 11.15 16.32 -21.08
C LEU A 265 12.50 17.06 -21.12
N HIS A 266 13.35 16.79 -22.09
CA HIS A 266 14.71 17.39 -22.18
C HIS A 266 15.50 17.20 -20.87
N ILE A 267 15.46 16.00 -20.29
CA ILE A 267 16.22 15.62 -19.11
C ILE A 267 17.52 14.95 -19.56
N GLU A 268 18.66 15.52 -19.15
CA GLU A 268 19.96 14.89 -19.31
C GLU A 268 20.25 14.04 -18.06
N ALA A 269 20.23 12.72 -18.21
CA ALA A 269 20.48 11.75 -17.15
C ALA A 269 21.24 10.55 -17.73
N PRO A 270 22.06 9.84 -16.92
CA PRO A 270 22.72 8.61 -17.36
C PRO A 270 21.70 7.50 -17.64
N GLU A 271 22.17 6.41 -18.24
CA GLU A 271 21.40 5.17 -18.31
C GLU A 271 21.02 4.68 -16.91
N PRO A 272 19.86 4.02 -16.74
CA PRO A 272 19.42 3.57 -15.42
C PRO A 272 20.30 2.41 -14.92
N ASP A 273 20.80 2.52 -13.69
CA ASP A 273 21.43 1.37 -13.02
C ASP A 273 20.36 0.48 -12.39
N LEU A 274 20.11 -0.63 -13.05
CA LEU A 274 19.11 -1.63 -12.64
C LEU A 274 19.77 -2.92 -12.10
N THR A 275 21.06 -2.89 -11.76
CA THR A 275 21.82 -4.07 -11.32
C THR A 275 21.15 -4.76 -10.13
N ASP A 276 20.88 -4.01 -9.05
CA ASP A 276 20.26 -4.56 -7.83
C ASP A 276 18.81 -5.03 -8.08
N TRP A 277 18.07 -4.29 -8.91
CA TRP A 277 16.71 -4.66 -9.26
C TRP A 277 16.66 -5.95 -10.09
N THR A 278 17.57 -6.10 -11.04
CA THR A 278 17.71 -7.32 -11.84
C THR A 278 18.07 -8.51 -10.96
N ALA A 279 19.06 -8.35 -10.07
CA ALA A 279 19.44 -9.40 -9.13
C ALA A 279 18.27 -9.81 -8.20
N MET A 280 17.44 -8.85 -7.77
CA MET A 280 16.23 -9.15 -7.01
C MET A 280 15.22 -9.98 -7.84
N VAL A 281 14.95 -9.59 -9.08
CA VAL A 281 14.04 -10.32 -9.97
C VAL A 281 14.59 -11.74 -10.26
N GLU A 282 15.90 -11.91 -10.42
CA GLU A 282 16.52 -13.22 -10.55
C GLU A 282 16.30 -14.09 -9.30
N ARG A 283 16.42 -13.52 -8.09
CA ARG A 283 16.09 -14.25 -6.84
C ARG A 283 14.62 -14.67 -6.82
N ILE A 284 13.69 -13.82 -7.27
CA ILE A 284 12.27 -14.16 -7.36
C ILE A 284 12.03 -15.40 -8.23
N HIS A 285 12.74 -15.51 -9.35
CA HIS A 285 12.59 -16.66 -10.26
C HIS A 285 13.26 -17.95 -9.76
N ASN A 286 14.36 -17.83 -9.01
CA ASN A 286 15.19 -18.96 -8.60
C ASN A 286 14.79 -19.58 -7.25
N ARG A 287 13.67 -19.18 -6.66
CA ARG A 287 13.19 -19.73 -5.39
C ARG A 287 12.95 -21.24 -5.50
N SER A 288 13.28 -21.98 -4.45
CA SER A 288 13.20 -23.44 -4.41
C SER A 288 12.36 -23.99 -3.28
N GLU A 289 12.31 -23.29 -2.13
CA GLU A 289 11.57 -23.72 -0.97
C GLU A 289 10.09 -23.30 -1.07
N GLU A 290 9.20 -23.94 -0.32
CA GLU A 290 7.80 -23.58 -0.22
C GLU A 290 7.37 -23.52 1.24
N VAL A 291 6.64 -22.46 1.63
CA VAL A 291 6.13 -22.27 2.99
C VAL A 291 4.66 -21.90 2.97
N HIS A 292 3.85 -22.57 3.79
CA HIS A 292 2.40 -22.40 3.86
C HIS A 292 2.00 -21.51 5.02
N ILE A 293 1.54 -20.28 4.76
CA ILE A 293 1.16 -19.30 5.77
C ILE A 293 -0.36 -19.09 5.76
N GLY A 294 -0.99 -19.30 6.92
CA GLY A 294 -2.40 -18.95 7.11
C GLY A 294 -2.56 -17.47 7.46
N LEU A 295 -3.16 -16.69 6.56
CA LEU A 295 -3.61 -15.33 6.84
C LEU A 295 -5.04 -15.40 7.34
N VAL A 296 -5.20 -15.28 8.67
CA VAL A 296 -6.50 -15.36 9.34
C VAL A 296 -7.05 -13.96 9.53
N GLY A 297 -8.02 -13.58 8.70
CA GLY A 297 -8.51 -12.21 8.62
C GLY A 297 -10.01 -12.07 8.43
N LYS A 298 -10.48 -10.82 8.52
CA LYS A 298 -11.90 -10.44 8.33
C LYS A 298 -12.25 -10.15 6.87
N TYR A 299 -11.27 -9.71 6.07
CA TYR A 299 -11.47 -9.15 4.73
C TYR A 299 -10.87 -10.04 3.62
N VAL A 300 -10.69 -11.31 3.88
CA VAL A 300 -9.98 -12.27 3.00
C VAL A 300 -10.66 -12.53 1.66
N LYS A 301 -11.92 -12.14 1.49
CA LYS A 301 -12.64 -12.25 0.20
C LYS A 301 -12.15 -11.25 -0.85
N LEU A 302 -11.52 -10.16 -0.42
CA LEU A 302 -10.84 -9.20 -1.28
C LEU A 302 -9.37 -9.13 -0.86
N HIS A 303 -8.49 -9.71 -1.64
CA HIS A 303 -7.06 -9.81 -1.30
C HIS A 303 -6.41 -8.44 -1.17
N ASP A 304 -6.87 -7.44 -1.94
CA ASP A 304 -6.38 -6.06 -1.87
C ASP A 304 -6.58 -5.41 -0.49
N ALA A 305 -7.48 -5.95 0.35
CA ALA A 305 -7.65 -5.48 1.73
C ALA A 305 -6.43 -5.75 2.63
N TYR A 306 -5.56 -6.67 2.22
CA TYR A 306 -4.32 -7.04 2.93
C TYR A 306 -3.12 -7.07 1.97
N LEU A 307 -3.15 -6.21 0.95
CA LEU A 307 -2.14 -6.19 -0.11
C LEU A 307 -0.72 -6.02 0.45
N SER A 308 -0.50 -5.02 1.32
CA SER A 308 0.83 -4.78 1.91
C SER A 308 1.30 -5.92 2.80
N VAL A 309 0.40 -6.62 3.51
CA VAL A 309 0.75 -7.80 4.30
C VAL A 309 1.20 -8.94 3.39
N ALA A 310 0.46 -9.20 2.30
CA ALA A 310 0.81 -10.22 1.32
C ALA A 310 2.15 -9.91 0.62
N GLU A 311 2.34 -8.66 0.21
CA GLU A 311 3.60 -8.20 -0.38
C GLU A 311 4.77 -8.33 0.59
N ALA A 312 4.60 -7.94 1.86
CA ALA A 312 5.66 -8.04 2.86
C ALA A 312 6.08 -9.50 3.14
N MET A 313 5.12 -10.43 3.13
CA MET A 313 5.42 -11.87 3.19
C MET A 313 6.19 -12.35 1.96
N ASN A 314 5.77 -11.91 0.76
CA ASN A 314 6.46 -12.24 -0.48
C ASN A 314 7.89 -11.68 -0.50
N HIS A 315 8.08 -10.43 -0.05
CA HIS A 315 9.42 -9.81 0.03
C HIS A 315 10.35 -10.64 0.94
N ALA A 316 9.86 -11.08 2.10
CA ALA A 316 10.61 -11.98 2.97
C ALA A 316 10.91 -13.32 2.28
N GLY A 317 9.94 -13.87 1.54
CA GLY A 317 10.14 -15.08 0.75
C GLY A 317 11.21 -14.92 -0.34
N TYR A 318 11.33 -13.73 -0.96
CA TYR A 318 12.40 -13.47 -1.96
C TYR A 318 13.79 -13.53 -1.33
N GLU A 319 13.93 -13.04 -0.11
CA GLU A 319 15.19 -13.05 0.63
C GLU A 319 15.51 -14.47 1.15
N GLU A 320 14.51 -15.17 1.67
CA GLU A 320 14.64 -16.52 2.24
C GLU A 320 14.57 -17.65 1.19
N ASN A 321 14.64 -17.34 -0.10
CA ASN A 321 14.57 -18.29 -1.22
C ASN A 321 13.29 -19.16 -1.25
N ALA A 322 12.15 -18.62 -0.77
CA ALA A 322 10.92 -19.38 -0.58
C ALA A 322 9.72 -18.81 -1.37
N PHE A 323 8.90 -19.71 -1.88
CA PHE A 323 7.54 -19.41 -2.34
C PHE A 323 6.60 -19.38 -1.15
N VAL A 324 6.06 -18.22 -0.81
CA VAL A 324 5.08 -18.08 0.26
C VAL A 324 3.69 -18.38 -0.29
N LYS A 325 3.11 -19.48 0.13
CA LYS A 325 1.73 -19.90 -0.19
C LYS A 325 0.79 -19.35 0.87
N ILE A 326 0.09 -18.26 0.53
CA ILE A 326 -0.84 -17.60 1.45
C ILE A 326 -2.20 -18.33 1.38
N HIS A 327 -2.61 -18.92 2.51
CA HIS A 327 -3.94 -19.47 2.71
C HIS A 327 -4.84 -18.39 3.32
N TRP A 328 -5.78 -17.87 2.53
CA TRP A 328 -6.70 -16.84 2.93
C TRP A 328 -7.85 -17.42 3.73
N ILE A 329 -7.85 -17.25 5.06
CA ILE A 329 -8.76 -17.92 5.99
C ILE A 329 -9.70 -16.90 6.61
N ASP A 330 -11.02 -17.06 6.35
CA ASP A 330 -12.05 -16.24 6.97
C ASP A 330 -12.20 -16.63 8.45
N SER A 331 -11.89 -15.69 9.33
CA SER A 331 -11.93 -15.92 10.77
C SER A 331 -13.32 -16.23 11.32
N GLU A 332 -14.40 -15.86 10.63
CA GLU A 332 -15.76 -16.23 11.03
C GLU A 332 -16.04 -17.74 10.91
N GLY A 333 -15.33 -18.41 10.00
CA GLY A 333 -15.46 -19.86 9.80
C GLY A 333 -14.71 -20.73 10.83
N ILE A 334 -13.91 -20.10 11.71
CA ILE A 334 -13.11 -20.84 12.70
C ILE A 334 -13.88 -20.96 14.01
N THR A 335 -14.21 -22.19 14.39
CA THR A 335 -14.85 -22.55 15.65
C THR A 335 -13.96 -23.51 16.45
N ARG A 336 -14.34 -23.86 17.67
CA ARG A 336 -13.63 -24.85 18.49
C ARG A 336 -13.58 -26.23 17.84
N GLU A 337 -14.59 -26.56 17.03
CA GLU A 337 -14.71 -27.83 16.32
C GLU A 337 -13.86 -27.85 15.05
N THR A 338 -13.70 -26.70 14.35
CA THR A 338 -13.07 -26.62 13.03
C THR A 338 -11.63 -26.15 13.06
N VAL A 339 -11.16 -25.53 14.16
CA VAL A 339 -9.85 -24.86 14.23
C VAL A 339 -8.69 -25.81 13.87
N ASN A 340 -8.73 -27.05 14.34
CA ASN A 340 -7.69 -28.04 14.04
C ASN A 340 -7.66 -28.40 12.56
N ASP A 341 -8.81 -28.60 11.93
CA ASP A 341 -8.90 -28.99 10.53
C ASP A 341 -8.50 -27.83 9.60
N VAL A 342 -8.90 -26.60 9.96
CA VAL A 342 -8.65 -25.41 9.15
C VAL A 342 -7.18 -24.98 9.19
N LEU A 343 -6.53 -25.13 10.34
CA LEU A 343 -5.14 -24.66 10.54
C LEU A 343 -4.09 -25.77 10.44
N HIS A 344 -4.54 -27.03 10.26
CA HIS A 344 -3.63 -28.14 10.12
C HIS A 344 -2.71 -28.00 8.90
N GLY A 345 -1.44 -28.31 9.08
CA GLY A 345 -0.45 -28.31 7.98
C GLY A 345 0.15 -26.96 7.65
N LEU A 346 -0.33 -25.85 8.26
CA LEU A 346 0.31 -24.55 8.12
C LEU A 346 1.67 -24.49 8.83
N ASP A 347 2.60 -23.75 8.25
CA ASP A 347 3.94 -23.54 8.79
C ASP A 347 4.03 -22.25 9.61
N GLY A 348 3.08 -21.32 9.41
CA GLY A 348 2.94 -20.10 10.16
C GLY A 348 1.53 -19.53 10.08
N ILE A 349 1.15 -18.73 11.07
CA ILE A 349 -0.15 -18.05 11.14
C ILE A 349 0.08 -16.55 11.33
N ILE A 350 -0.53 -15.74 10.45
CA ILE A 350 -0.53 -14.28 10.58
C ILE A 350 -1.95 -13.78 10.80
N VAL A 351 -2.14 -12.92 11.81
CA VAL A 351 -3.41 -12.22 12.07
C VAL A 351 -3.18 -10.73 11.81
N PRO A 352 -3.70 -10.20 10.70
CA PRO A 352 -3.49 -8.80 10.32
C PRO A 352 -4.38 -7.82 11.08
N GLY A 353 -4.21 -6.53 10.80
CA GLY A 353 -5.06 -5.45 11.29
C GLY A 353 -6.53 -5.57 10.86
N GLY A 354 -7.41 -4.88 11.58
CA GLY A 354 -8.84 -4.82 11.28
C GLY A 354 -9.61 -4.12 12.37
N PHE A 355 -10.88 -3.77 12.11
CA PHE A 355 -11.78 -3.09 13.03
C PHE A 355 -13.10 -3.86 13.23
N GLY A 356 -13.75 -3.63 14.39
CA GLY A 356 -15.05 -4.18 14.73
C GLY A 356 -15.02 -5.63 15.22
N SER A 357 -16.15 -6.12 15.73
CA SER A 357 -16.27 -7.39 16.48
C SER A 357 -16.38 -8.67 15.63
N ARG A 358 -16.54 -8.55 14.30
CA ARG A 358 -16.71 -9.70 13.40
C ARG A 358 -15.47 -10.61 13.40
N GLY A 359 -15.65 -11.93 13.55
CA GLY A 359 -14.60 -12.93 13.43
C GLY A 359 -13.54 -12.95 14.53
N ILE A 360 -13.72 -12.20 15.63
CA ILE A 360 -12.74 -12.06 16.72
C ILE A 360 -12.48 -13.40 17.42
N GLU A 361 -13.52 -14.19 17.73
CA GLU A 361 -13.35 -15.47 18.44
C GLU A 361 -12.55 -16.48 17.58
N GLY A 362 -12.73 -16.50 16.26
CA GLY A 362 -11.92 -17.32 15.38
C GLY A 362 -10.46 -16.91 15.33
N MET A 363 -10.17 -15.61 15.42
CA MET A 363 -8.79 -15.12 15.53
C MET A 363 -8.16 -15.50 16.87
N ILE A 364 -8.92 -15.42 17.99
CA ILE A 364 -8.45 -15.84 19.32
C ILE A 364 -8.14 -17.35 19.32
N LEU A 365 -9.02 -18.17 18.73
CA LEU A 365 -8.78 -19.60 18.59
C LEU A 365 -7.54 -19.91 17.74
N SER A 366 -7.29 -19.11 16.70
CA SER A 366 -6.10 -19.27 15.85
C SER A 366 -4.81 -18.90 16.58
N ALA A 367 -4.80 -17.84 17.38
CA ALA A 367 -3.67 -17.46 18.22
C ALA A 367 -3.40 -18.55 19.29
N LYS A 368 -4.46 -19.10 19.90
CA LYS A 368 -4.36 -20.24 20.82
C LYS A 368 -3.75 -21.46 20.16
N TYR A 369 -4.27 -21.81 18.97
CA TYR A 369 -3.76 -22.96 18.22
C TYR A 369 -2.26 -22.80 17.90
N ALA A 370 -1.85 -21.62 17.44
CA ALA A 370 -0.45 -21.31 17.17
C ALA A 370 0.43 -21.47 18.42
N ARG A 371 0.02 -20.87 19.55
CA ARG A 371 0.76 -20.95 20.82
C ARG A 371 0.89 -22.39 21.33
N GLU A 372 -0.20 -23.15 21.38
CA GLU A 372 -0.22 -24.51 21.94
C GLU A 372 0.51 -25.53 21.05
N ASN A 373 0.47 -25.35 19.72
CA ASN A 373 1.14 -26.22 18.77
C ASN A 373 2.53 -25.74 18.33
N ARG A 374 3.04 -24.64 18.94
CA ARG A 374 4.35 -24.03 18.64
C ARG A 374 4.52 -23.63 17.17
N ILE A 375 3.41 -23.27 16.49
CA ILE A 375 3.42 -22.77 15.11
C ILE A 375 3.75 -21.28 15.14
N PRO A 376 4.73 -20.79 14.36
CA PRO A 376 5.03 -19.36 14.23
C PRO A 376 3.79 -18.50 14.08
N TYR A 377 3.67 -17.49 14.94
CA TYR A 377 2.55 -16.55 15.00
C TYR A 377 3.03 -15.11 14.86
N PHE A 378 2.42 -14.36 13.95
CA PHE A 378 2.66 -12.94 13.82
C PHE A 378 1.34 -12.16 13.89
N GLY A 379 1.18 -11.35 14.94
CA GLY A 379 -0.01 -10.52 15.16
C GLY A 379 0.26 -9.04 14.86
N ILE A 380 -0.42 -8.48 13.86
CA ILE A 380 -0.27 -7.07 13.46
C ILE A 380 -1.47 -6.27 13.95
N CYS A 381 -1.27 -5.18 14.68
CA CYS A 381 -2.28 -4.26 15.19
C CYS A 381 -3.39 -5.02 15.95
N LEU A 382 -4.54 -5.29 15.33
CA LEU A 382 -5.57 -6.17 15.89
C LEU A 382 -4.99 -7.54 16.28
N GLY A 383 -4.09 -8.11 15.48
CA GLY A 383 -3.49 -9.41 15.76
C GLY A 383 -2.68 -9.45 17.05
N MET A 384 -1.99 -8.37 17.42
CA MET A 384 -1.38 -8.23 18.75
C MET A 384 -2.45 -8.21 19.85
N GLN A 385 -3.50 -7.43 19.67
CA GLN A 385 -4.60 -7.33 20.65
C GLN A 385 -5.27 -8.68 20.86
N ILE A 386 -5.48 -9.45 19.80
CA ILE A 386 -5.99 -10.83 19.83
C ILE A 386 -5.06 -11.75 20.65
N ALA A 387 -3.75 -11.64 20.45
CA ALA A 387 -2.78 -12.44 21.22
C ALA A 387 -2.82 -12.10 22.73
N VAL A 388 -2.99 -10.83 23.09
CA VAL A 388 -3.16 -10.40 24.50
C VAL A 388 -4.44 -10.97 25.10
N ILE A 389 -5.56 -10.88 24.37
CA ILE A 389 -6.86 -11.44 24.83
C ILE A 389 -6.75 -12.98 24.98
N GLU A 390 -6.15 -13.65 24.02
CA GLU A 390 -5.93 -15.11 24.07
C GLU A 390 -5.13 -15.49 25.32
N PHE A 391 -3.99 -14.83 25.53
CA PHE A 391 -3.11 -15.12 26.64
C PHE A 391 -3.80 -14.83 28.00
N ALA A 392 -4.53 -13.73 28.11
CA ALA A 392 -5.30 -13.43 29.30
C ALA A 392 -6.38 -14.47 29.60
N ARG A 393 -7.10 -14.96 28.59
CA ARG A 393 -8.17 -15.95 28.75
C ARG A 393 -7.64 -17.34 29.09
N HIS A 394 -6.59 -17.81 28.41
CA HIS A 394 -6.20 -19.21 28.44
C HIS A 394 -4.93 -19.49 29.25
N VAL A 395 -4.09 -18.50 29.52
CA VAL A 395 -2.89 -18.64 30.35
C VAL A 395 -3.09 -18.00 31.72
N LEU A 396 -3.59 -16.73 31.77
CA LEU A 396 -3.85 -16.06 33.05
C LEU A 396 -5.16 -16.52 33.70
N GLY A 397 -6.12 -17.10 32.91
CA GLY A 397 -7.39 -17.63 33.42
C GLY A 397 -8.51 -16.60 33.57
N VAL A 398 -8.36 -15.40 33.00
CA VAL A 398 -9.39 -14.34 32.97
C VAL A 398 -10.33 -14.61 31.79
N THR A 399 -11.29 -15.50 31.96
CA THR A 399 -12.08 -16.08 30.86
C THR A 399 -12.96 -15.09 30.10
N ASP A 400 -13.28 -13.93 30.70
CA ASP A 400 -14.06 -12.83 30.11
C ASP A 400 -13.19 -11.66 29.64
N ALA A 401 -11.85 -11.81 29.61
CA ALA A 401 -10.95 -10.81 29.07
C ALA A 401 -11.31 -10.46 27.62
N HIS A 402 -11.42 -9.18 27.32
CA HIS A 402 -11.80 -8.71 25.98
C HIS A 402 -11.22 -7.31 25.67
N SER A 403 -11.55 -6.81 24.49
CA SER A 403 -11.32 -5.42 24.08
C SER A 403 -12.57 -4.58 24.32
N GLY A 404 -12.41 -3.36 24.81
CA GLY A 404 -13.46 -2.35 24.87
C GLY A 404 -14.04 -1.97 23.50
N GLU A 405 -13.34 -2.27 22.38
CA GLU A 405 -13.86 -2.10 21.03
C GLU A 405 -14.99 -3.11 20.70
N PHE A 406 -14.90 -4.33 21.21
CA PHE A 406 -15.77 -5.43 20.81
C PHE A 406 -16.91 -5.66 21.81
N ASP A 407 -16.66 -5.36 23.07
CA ASP A 407 -17.64 -5.41 24.16
C ASP A 407 -17.41 -4.28 25.17
N GLU A 408 -18.22 -3.22 25.04
CA GLU A 408 -18.14 -2.06 25.93
C GLU A 408 -18.54 -2.40 27.39
N GLN A 409 -19.15 -3.55 27.64
CA GLN A 409 -19.62 -3.97 28.98
C GLN A 409 -18.72 -5.04 29.60
N CYS A 410 -17.65 -5.49 28.91
CA CYS A 410 -16.77 -6.50 29.48
C CYS A 410 -16.09 -5.99 30.76
N ALA A 411 -15.99 -6.87 31.76
CA ALA A 411 -15.42 -6.49 33.08
C ALA A 411 -13.89 -6.36 33.01
N HIS A 412 -13.24 -7.18 32.16
CA HIS A 412 -11.78 -7.23 32.06
C HIS A 412 -11.34 -6.77 30.67
N ARG A 413 -11.21 -5.44 30.51
CA ARG A 413 -10.73 -4.82 29.26
C ARG A 413 -9.21 -4.85 29.20
N VAL A 414 -8.64 -5.95 28.75
CA VAL A 414 -7.17 -6.07 28.57
C VAL A 414 -6.67 -5.24 27.39
N ILE A 415 -7.59 -4.83 26.50
CA ILE A 415 -7.42 -3.84 25.43
C ILE A 415 -8.47 -2.76 25.63
N ASP A 416 -8.06 -1.49 25.69
CA ASP A 416 -8.97 -0.37 25.93
C ASP A 416 -8.55 0.87 25.11
N PHE A 417 -9.33 1.94 25.19
CA PHE A 417 -9.02 3.19 24.51
C PHE A 417 -7.64 3.72 24.87
N MET A 418 -6.95 4.19 23.87
CA MET A 418 -5.74 4.98 24.07
C MET A 418 -6.06 6.26 24.87
N PRO A 419 -5.21 6.74 25.77
CA PRO A 419 -5.43 7.98 26.51
C PRO A 419 -5.76 9.15 25.59
N GLY A 420 -6.88 9.85 25.86
CA GLY A 420 -7.38 10.96 25.05
C GLY A 420 -8.28 10.57 23.88
N GLN A 421 -8.55 9.28 23.67
CA GLN A 421 -9.54 8.78 22.73
C GLN A 421 -10.87 8.50 23.43
N SER A 422 -11.98 8.61 22.70
CA SER A 422 -13.31 8.22 23.18
C SER A 422 -14.20 7.80 22.02
N GLY A 423 -15.34 7.14 22.32
CA GLY A 423 -16.33 6.77 21.31
C GLY A 423 -17.11 7.94 20.69
N GLU A 424 -17.00 9.15 21.27
CA GLU A 424 -17.70 10.36 20.82
C GLU A 424 -16.92 11.20 19.80
N ILE A 425 -15.66 10.82 19.51
CA ILE A 425 -14.80 11.53 18.54
C ILE A 425 -15.14 11.07 17.12
N ASP A 426 -15.07 11.96 16.13
CA ASP A 426 -15.19 11.65 14.71
C ASP A 426 -14.31 10.46 14.33
N LYS A 427 -14.84 9.54 13.51
CA LYS A 427 -14.11 8.31 13.15
C LYS A 427 -12.95 8.54 12.18
N GLY A 428 -13.04 9.54 11.30
CA GLY A 428 -12.00 9.85 10.32
C GLY A 428 -10.89 10.74 10.89
N GLY A 429 -9.62 10.40 10.60
CA GLY A 429 -8.46 11.23 10.93
C GLY A 429 -8.14 11.40 12.43
N THR A 430 -8.73 10.59 13.32
CA THR A 430 -8.59 10.73 14.78
C THR A 430 -7.85 9.55 15.44
N LEU A 431 -7.40 8.59 14.65
CA LEU A 431 -6.58 7.47 15.10
C LEU A 431 -5.15 7.95 15.43
N ARG A 432 -4.37 7.12 16.13
CA ARG A 432 -2.92 7.29 16.16
C ARG A 432 -2.38 6.88 14.79
N LEU A 433 -1.96 7.87 14.01
CA LEU A 433 -1.59 7.72 12.60
C LEU A 433 -0.14 8.15 12.35
N GLY A 434 0.56 7.39 11.49
CA GLY A 434 1.92 7.71 11.06
C GLY A 434 3.01 7.08 11.92
N SER A 435 4.22 7.55 11.72
CA SER A 435 5.43 6.96 12.30
C SER A 435 5.67 7.44 13.73
N TYR A 436 5.88 6.47 14.63
CA TYR A 436 6.23 6.73 16.03
C TYR A 436 7.42 5.88 16.46
N PRO A 437 8.23 6.41 17.41
CA PRO A 437 9.35 5.66 17.95
C PRO A 437 8.88 4.55 18.89
N CYS A 438 9.53 3.40 18.81
CA CYS A 438 9.42 2.28 19.74
C CYS A 438 10.80 1.90 20.27
N CYS A 439 10.94 1.81 21.59
CA CYS A 439 12.14 1.34 22.26
C CYS A 439 12.05 -0.18 22.47
N ILE A 440 13.00 -0.91 21.92
CA ILE A 440 13.07 -2.38 21.97
C ILE A 440 13.82 -2.82 23.23
N LYS A 441 13.30 -3.84 23.90
CA LYS A 441 13.92 -4.45 25.08
C LYS A 441 15.03 -5.40 24.64
N ALA A 442 16.21 -5.27 25.27
CA ALA A 442 17.36 -6.13 25.03
C ALA A 442 17.09 -7.60 25.39
N GLY A 443 17.65 -8.52 24.63
CA GLY A 443 17.51 -9.97 24.81
C GLY A 443 16.17 -10.53 24.34
N THR A 444 15.47 -9.84 23.46
CA THR A 444 14.18 -10.24 22.89
C THR A 444 14.32 -10.63 21.42
N LYS A 445 13.36 -11.41 20.89
CA LYS A 445 13.28 -11.72 19.45
C LYS A 445 13.09 -10.47 18.60
N MET A 446 12.42 -9.45 19.16
CA MET A 446 12.32 -8.14 18.51
C MET A 446 13.71 -7.53 18.27
N GLU A 447 14.61 -7.56 19.27
CA GLU A 447 15.99 -7.07 19.12
C GLU A 447 16.77 -7.93 18.10
N GLU A 448 16.60 -9.26 18.14
CA GLU A 448 17.23 -10.18 17.16
C GLU A 448 16.81 -9.85 15.73
N CYS A 449 15.54 -9.50 15.49
CA CYS A 449 15.03 -9.16 14.17
C CYS A 449 15.56 -7.80 13.68
N TYR A 450 15.49 -6.77 14.50
CA TYR A 450 15.82 -5.40 14.07
C TYR A 450 17.31 -5.05 14.22
N GLY A 451 18.00 -5.64 15.18
CA GLY A 451 19.38 -5.28 15.50
C GLY A 451 19.56 -3.84 16.00
N SER A 452 18.52 -3.25 16.58
CA SER A 452 18.48 -1.86 17.03
C SER A 452 17.66 -1.72 18.31
N GLU A 453 18.08 -0.81 19.20
CA GLU A 453 17.38 -0.49 20.46
C GLU A 453 16.16 0.42 20.26
N GLN A 454 16.11 1.15 19.16
CA GLN A 454 14.99 2.04 18.82
C GLN A 454 14.65 1.96 17.35
N ILE A 455 13.36 1.87 17.08
CA ILE A 455 12.79 1.83 15.72
C ILE A 455 11.71 2.87 15.55
N HIS A 456 11.30 3.11 14.31
CA HIS A 456 10.18 3.98 13.96
C HIS A 456 9.25 3.22 13.04
N GLU A 457 7.99 3.06 13.46
CA GLU A 457 7.00 2.27 12.73
C GLU A 457 5.68 3.02 12.60
N ARG A 458 4.91 2.71 11.53
CA ARG A 458 3.65 3.39 11.22
C ARG A 458 2.49 2.76 11.97
N HIS A 459 1.63 3.59 12.54
CA HIS A 459 0.47 3.21 13.34
C HIS A 459 -0.83 3.58 12.65
N ARG A 460 -1.89 2.79 12.94
CA ARG A 460 -3.27 3.06 12.56
C ARG A 460 -4.21 2.38 13.54
N HIS A 461 -4.34 2.92 14.77
CA HIS A 461 -5.19 2.33 15.80
C HIS A 461 -5.75 3.36 16.78
N ARG A 462 -6.79 2.97 17.51
CA ARG A 462 -7.45 3.75 18.56
C ARG A 462 -7.40 3.05 19.92
N TYR A 463 -7.36 1.71 19.89
CA TYR A 463 -7.30 0.86 21.06
C TYR A 463 -5.89 0.33 21.24
N GLU A 464 -5.52 0.07 22.49
CA GLU A 464 -4.19 -0.38 22.85
C GLU A 464 -4.21 -1.29 24.07
N PHE A 465 -3.06 -1.87 24.40
CA PHE A 465 -2.82 -2.70 25.58
C PHE A 465 -3.14 -1.92 26.86
N ASN A 466 -3.98 -2.47 27.76
CA ASN A 466 -4.30 -1.89 29.04
C ASN A 466 -3.23 -2.20 30.09
N ASN A 467 -2.47 -1.19 30.51
CA ASN A 467 -1.38 -1.33 31.47
C ASN A 467 -1.81 -1.81 32.85
N GLU A 468 -3.09 -1.78 33.23
CA GLU A 468 -3.57 -2.34 34.49
C GLU A 468 -3.30 -3.84 34.58
N TYR A 469 -3.30 -4.55 33.45
CA TYR A 469 -3.04 -5.99 33.36
C TYR A 469 -1.56 -6.33 33.09
N ARG A 470 -0.71 -5.33 32.83
CA ARG A 470 0.69 -5.55 32.43
C ARG A 470 1.46 -6.44 33.40
N GLY A 471 1.40 -6.10 34.70
CA GLY A 471 2.17 -6.85 35.72
C GLY A 471 1.72 -8.29 35.91
N GLU A 472 0.44 -8.60 35.69
CA GLU A 472 -0.09 -9.97 35.78
C GLU A 472 0.28 -10.79 34.55
N LEU A 473 0.17 -10.21 33.34
CA LEU A 473 0.54 -10.85 32.08
C LEU A 473 2.05 -11.13 32.01
N GLU A 474 2.89 -10.19 32.45
CA GLU A 474 4.35 -10.39 32.51
C GLU A 474 4.73 -11.51 33.51
N LYS A 475 4.08 -11.59 34.68
CA LYS A 475 4.29 -12.71 35.63
C LYS A 475 3.87 -14.06 35.07
N ALA A 476 2.87 -14.08 34.19
CA ALA A 476 2.41 -15.30 33.52
C ALA A 476 3.31 -15.72 32.32
N GLY A 477 4.31 -14.90 31.96
CA GLY A 477 5.30 -15.24 30.94
C GLY A 477 5.18 -14.47 29.62
N LEU A 478 4.23 -13.52 29.49
CA LEU A 478 4.19 -12.62 28.36
C LEU A 478 5.31 -11.57 28.51
N VAL A 479 6.13 -11.38 27.49
CA VAL A 479 7.19 -10.36 27.50
C VAL A 479 6.74 -9.13 26.72
N ILE A 480 6.81 -7.96 27.38
CA ILE A 480 6.71 -6.69 26.69
C ILE A 480 8.08 -6.42 26.08
N SER A 481 8.19 -6.59 24.77
CA SER A 481 9.44 -6.49 24.01
C SER A 481 9.68 -5.12 23.39
N GLY A 482 8.66 -4.24 23.38
CA GLY A 482 8.80 -2.86 22.93
C GLY A 482 7.77 -1.92 23.53
N THR A 483 8.18 -0.68 23.78
CA THR A 483 7.32 0.36 24.35
C THR A 483 7.58 1.72 23.68
N SER A 484 6.63 2.65 23.83
CA SER A 484 6.90 4.06 23.58
C SER A 484 8.08 4.57 24.42
N PRO A 485 8.80 5.64 24.02
CA PRO A 485 9.99 6.14 24.74
C PRO A 485 9.72 6.51 26.22
N ASP A 486 8.49 6.88 26.55
CA ASP A 486 8.07 7.16 27.93
C ASP A 486 7.62 5.91 28.70
N GLY A 487 7.66 4.73 28.06
CA GLY A 487 7.30 3.44 28.63
C GLY A 487 5.80 3.21 28.89
N ARG A 488 4.94 4.15 28.49
CA ARG A 488 3.50 4.11 28.77
C ARG A 488 2.72 3.23 27.80
N LEU A 489 3.06 3.26 26.52
CA LEU A 489 2.38 2.47 25.49
C LEU A 489 3.14 1.17 25.26
N VAL A 490 2.43 0.05 25.25
CA VAL A 490 2.97 -1.25 24.86
C VAL A 490 2.86 -1.39 23.35
N GLU A 491 4.00 -1.40 22.67
CA GLU A 491 4.06 -1.45 21.21
C GLU A 491 4.24 -2.87 20.68
N THR A 492 4.92 -3.72 21.46
CA THR A 492 5.18 -5.11 21.05
C THR A 492 5.16 -6.08 22.22
N ILE A 493 4.72 -7.31 21.95
CA ILE A 493 4.70 -8.44 22.88
C ILE A 493 5.34 -9.67 22.24
N GLU A 494 5.90 -10.56 23.07
CA GLU A 494 6.40 -11.85 22.58
C GLU A 494 6.34 -12.95 23.65
N LEU A 495 6.41 -14.22 23.19
CA LEU A 495 6.63 -15.39 24.04
C LEU A 495 8.04 -15.93 23.77
N PRO A 496 9.00 -15.78 24.70
CA PRO A 496 10.41 -16.10 24.45
C PRO A 496 10.67 -17.58 24.12
N GLU A 497 9.94 -18.47 24.79
CA GLU A 497 10.09 -19.94 24.63
C GLU A 497 9.43 -20.47 23.34
N HIS A 498 8.66 -19.66 22.63
CA HIS A 498 8.00 -20.02 21.37
C HIS A 498 8.95 -19.79 20.19
N PRO A 499 8.95 -20.62 19.12
CA PRO A 499 9.80 -20.40 17.94
C PRO A 499 9.69 -18.99 17.37
N PHE A 500 8.46 -18.51 17.17
CA PHE A 500 8.15 -17.12 16.82
C PHE A 500 6.71 -16.83 17.26
N PHE A 501 6.51 -16.05 18.31
CA PHE A 501 5.20 -15.55 18.72
C PHE A 501 5.35 -14.10 19.09
N ILE A 502 5.11 -13.23 18.10
CA ILE A 502 5.29 -11.78 18.20
C ILE A 502 3.99 -11.09 17.82
N GLY A 503 3.58 -10.13 18.65
CA GLY A 503 2.51 -9.18 18.36
C GLY A 503 3.05 -7.77 18.33
N VAL A 504 2.64 -6.97 17.35
CA VAL A 504 3.03 -5.56 17.21
C VAL A 504 1.79 -4.67 17.02
N GLN A 505 1.75 -3.51 17.68
CA GLN A 505 0.62 -2.58 17.57
C GLN A 505 0.68 -1.73 16.30
N PHE A 506 1.86 -1.55 15.75
CA PHE A 506 2.12 -0.86 14.50
C PHE A 506 1.91 -1.76 13.26
N HIS A 507 2.09 -1.19 12.08
CA HIS A 507 1.89 -1.83 10.77
C HIS A 507 3.23 -1.94 10.00
N PRO A 508 4.05 -2.98 10.26
CA PRO A 508 5.36 -3.16 9.64
C PRO A 508 5.27 -3.43 8.14
N GLU A 509 4.12 -3.91 7.65
CA GLU A 509 3.87 -4.17 6.23
C GLU A 509 4.06 -2.94 5.35
N PHE A 510 3.78 -1.74 5.87
CA PHE A 510 3.92 -0.50 5.10
C PHE A 510 5.38 -0.11 4.83
N LYS A 511 6.33 -0.64 5.60
CA LYS A 511 7.77 -0.33 5.44
C LYS A 511 8.54 -1.44 4.73
N SER A 512 7.88 -2.52 4.32
CA SER A 512 8.53 -3.59 3.55
C SER A 512 8.76 -3.19 2.09
N ARG A 513 9.92 -3.50 1.56
CA ARG A 513 10.33 -3.26 0.17
C ARG A 513 10.79 -4.57 -0.47
N PRO A 514 10.65 -4.76 -1.80
CA PRO A 514 11.04 -6.02 -2.44
C PRO A 514 12.55 -6.29 -2.38
N ASN A 515 13.36 -5.25 -2.34
CA ASN A 515 14.82 -5.31 -2.20
C ASN A 515 15.31 -5.17 -0.76
N GLN A 516 14.42 -4.81 0.18
CA GLN A 516 14.69 -4.66 1.60
C GLN A 516 13.49 -5.11 2.43
N PRO A 517 13.27 -6.44 2.56
CA PRO A 517 12.16 -6.99 3.33
C PRO A 517 12.20 -6.53 4.78
N HIS A 518 11.01 -6.27 5.33
CA HIS A 518 10.90 -5.83 6.72
C HIS A 518 11.39 -6.92 7.68
N PRO A 519 12.21 -6.59 8.72
CA PRO A 519 12.88 -7.57 9.58
C PRO A 519 11.93 -8.57 10.26
N LEU A 520 10.75 -8.13 10.70
CA LEU A 520 9.77 -9.00 11.35
C LEU A 520 9.15 -10.02 10.39
N PHE A 521 8.87 -9.63 9.15
CA PHE A 521 8.40 -10.58 8.15
C PHE A 521 9.48 -11.58 7.77
N LYS A 522 10.74 -11.13 7.67
CA LYS A 522 11.88 -12.02 7.46
C LYS A 522 12.03 -13.02 8.60
N GLY A 523 12.02 -12.58 9.86
CA GLY A 523 12.08 -13.45 11.04
C GLY A 523 10.92 -14.45 11.10
N PHE A 524 9.70 -14.00 10.76
CA PHE A 524 8.51 -14.85 10.71
C PHE A 524 8.62 -15.95 9.64
N ILE A 525 8.95 -15.59 8.39
CA ILE A 525 9.09 -16.56 7.29
C ILE A 525 10.27 -17.52 7.53
N SER A 526 11.41 -17.02 8.02
CA SER A 526 12.55 -17.87 8.39
C SER A 526 12.19 -18.88 9.49
N SER A 527 11.39 -18.47 10.48
CA SER A 527 10.91 -19.37 11.53
C SER A 527 9.90 -20.40 10.99
N ALA A 528 9.03 -20.01 10.06
CA ALA A 528 8.08 -20.90 9.42
C ALA A 528 8.78 -21.96 8.53
N LEU A 529 9.85 -21.60 7.84
CA LEU A 529 10.66 -22.54 7.05
C LEU A 529 11.32 -23.62 7.93
N LYS A 530 11.86 -23.24 9.10
CA LYS A 530 12.42 -24.21 10.06
C LYS A 530 11.36 -25.20 10.56
N GLN A 531 10.11 -24.75 10.73
CA GLN A 531 9.00 -25.63 11.10
C GLN A 531 8.70 -26.68 10.01
N THR A 532 8.89 -26.32 8.72
CA THR A 532 8.72 -27.25 7.59
C THR A 532 9.79 -28.33 7.59
N GLU A 533 11.05 -28.00 7.92
CA GLU A 533 12.16 -28.94 7.98
C GLU A 533 12.02 -29.96 9.15
N GLU A 534 11.32 -29.59 10.23
CA GLU A 534 11.11 -30.46 11.39
C GLU A 534 9.91 -31.42 11.24
N LYS A 535 9.01 -31.22 10.24
CA LYS A 535 7.88 -32.10 9.89
C LYS A 535 8.31 -33.21 8.96
#